data_0d1882279eacb553353fb153b4195b23
#
_entry.id   0d1882279eacb553353fb153b4195b23
#
_cell.length_a   1.000
_cell.length_b   1.000
_cell.length_c   1.000
_cell.angle_alpha   90.00
_cell.angle_beta   90.00
_cell.angle_gamma   90.00
#
_symmetry.space_group_name_H-M   'P 1'
#
loop_
_entity.id
_entity.type
_entity.pdbx_description
1 polymer ?
#
loop_
_entity_poly.entity_id
_entity_poly.type
_entity_poly.pdbx_seq_one_letter_code
_entity_poly.pdbx_strand_id
1 'polypeptide(L)'
;MLGTGNAAVTRCYNTCFALRCQDKTLLVDAGGGNGILVQLEKAGIPLTDIHAMFLTHAHTDHILGAIWVVRVIAQLMQAGKYEGTFHVYGHDKAIQVLDWICRMTLPAKIVARLGKGIELHTVTDGMCFEAGGFSLQCFDIASTKEKQYGFRTTLPNGKKLVCLGDEPYNELNHDYVAGTDWLLCEAFCLYDDRERFKPYEKHHSTALDAGRLASSLDVKNLLLYHTEDKTLATRKERYTAEARQEFSGNVYVPDDLEKIIL
;
A
#
# COMPACT_ATOMS: atom_id res chain seq x y z
N MET A 1 -1.84 -9.11 3.22
CA MET A 1 -0.76 -8.11 3.41
C MET A 1 0.55 -8.77 3.07
N LEU A 2 1.48 -8.12 2.39
CA LEU A 2 2.83 -8.66 2.13
C LEU A 2 3.82 -8.12 3.17
N GLY A 3 3.64 -6.90 3.59
CA GLY A 3 4.39 -6.26 4.66
C GLY A 3 3.51 -5.29 5.45
N THR A 4 3.84 -5.06 6.71
CA THR A 4 2.98 -4.32 7.65
C THR A 4 3.71 -3.23 8.43
N GLY A 5 5.04 -3.14 8.27
CA GLY A 5 5.87 -2.26 9.06
C GLY A 5 6.16 -0.90 8.43
N ASN A 6 6.52 0.08 9.27
CA ASN A 6 6.96 1.40 8.83
C ASN A 6 8.40 1.39 8.24
N ALA A 7 8.94 2.55 7.90
CA ALA A 7 10.24 2.68 7.22
C ALA A 7 11.42 2.00 7.94
N ALA A 8 11.49 2.08 9.27
CA ALA A 8 12.67 1.67 10.04
C ALA A 8 12.56 0.28 10.69
N VAL A 9 11.59 -0.54 10.27
CA VAL A 9 11.41 -1.88 10.80
C VAL A 9 12.50 -2.84 10.33
N THR A 10 12.80 -3.84 11.16
CA THR A 10 13.80 -4.88 10.88
C THR A 10 13.28 -6.30 11.14
N ARG A 11 12.09 -6.42 11.72
CA ARG A 11 11.48 -7.69 12.14
C ARG A 11 10.25 -8.07 11.32
N CYS A 12 9.73 -7.15 10.53
CA CYS A 12 8.67 -7.37 9.55
C CYS A 12 9.06 -6.64 8.26
N TYR A 13 8.31 -6.85 7.17
CA TYR A 13 8.56 -6.16 5.93
C TYR A 13 7.81 -4.82 5.88
N ASN A 14 8.34 -3.87 5.10
CA ASN A 14 7.70 -2.57 4.92
C ASN A 14 6.33 -2.70 4.26
N THR A 15 5.45 -1.76 4.54
CA THR A 15 4.04 -1.80 4.13
C THR A 15 3.89 -1.95 2.62
N CYS A 16 3.26 -3.05 2.24
CA CYS A 16 2.78 -3.30 0.89
C CYS A 16 1.77 -4.45 0.92
N PHE A 17 0.88 -4.51 -0.07
CA PHE A 17 -0.12 -5.57 -0.13
C PHE A 17 -0.54 -5.88 -1.56
N ALA A 18 -1.18 -7.02 -1.75
CA ALA A 18 -1.83 -7.39 -3.00
C ALA A 18 -3.34 -7.51 -2.79
N LEU A 19 -4.13 -6.81 -3.60
CA LEU A 19 -5.56 -7.08 -3.77
C LEU A 19 -5.71 -8.15 -4.85
N ARG A 20 -6.43 -9.22 -4.52
CA ARG A 20 -6.61 -10.35 -5.44
C ARG A 20 -8.08 -10.68 -5.60
N CYS A 21 -8.50 -10.87 -6.85
CA CYS A 21 -9.81 -11.37 -7.21
C CYS A 21 -9.67 -12.31 -8.40
N GLN A 22 -10.00 -13.58 -8.18
CA GLN A 22 -9.80 -14.64 -9.18
C GLN A 22 -8.31 -14.70 -9.61
N ASP A 23 -8.02 -14.53 -10.90
CA ASP A 23 -6.69 -14.51 -11.53
C ASP A 23 -6.05 -13.10 -11.58
N LYS A 24 -6.76 -12.08 -11.10
CA LYS A 24 -6.31 -10.69 -11.17
C LYS A 24 -5.65 -10.25 -9.87
N THR A 25 -4.53 -9.58 -9.99
CA THR A 25 -3.73 -9.08 -8.87
C THR A 25 -3.32 -7.63 -9.11
N LEU A 26 -3.66 -6.77 -8.16
CA LEU A 26 -3.12 -5.42 -8.03
C LEU A 26 -2.14 -5.41 -6.87
N LEU A 27 -0.88 -5.09 -7.13
CA LEU A 27 0.11 -4.83 -6.10
C LEU A 27 0.03 -3.35 -5.67
N VAL A 28 -0.05 -3.08 -4.38
CA VAL A 28 -0.03 -1.72 -3.83
C VAL A 28 1.24 -1.55 -3.03
N ASP A 29 2.10 -0.63 -3.48
CA ASP A 29 3.48 -0.46 -3.05
C ASP A 29 4.30 -1.75 -3.12
N ALA A 30 5.59 -1.67 -2.81
CA ALA A 30 6.47 -2.82 -2.92
C ALA A 30 7.51 -2.91 -1.78
N GLY A 31 7.39 -2.07 -0.76
CA GLY A 31 8.31 -2.05 0.36
C GLY A 31 9.71 -1.50 0.02
N GLY A 32 10.65 -1.65 0.93
CA GLY A 32 11.95 -0.99 0.92
C GLY A 32 13.08 -1.70 0.14
N GLY A 33 12.81 -2.75 -0.62
CA GLY A 33 13.87 -3.40 -1.38
C GLY A 33 13.51 -4.77 -1.95
N ASN A 34 14.53 -5.61 -2.21
CA ASN A 34 14.35 -6.92 -2.84
C ASN A 34 13.58 -7.94 -1.97
N GLY A 35 13.35 -7.64 -0.71
CA GLY A 35 12.50 -8.43 0.17
C GLY A 35 11.10 -8.66 -0.39
N ILE A 36 10.59 -7.77 -1.25
CA ILE A 36 9.31 -7.97 -1.94
C ILE A 36 9.27 -9.30 -2.71
N LEU A 37 10.37 -9.71 -3.32
CA LEU A 37 10.45 -10.97 -4.07
C LEU A 37 10.25 -12.17 -3.15
N VAL A 38 10.82 -12.11 -1.94
CA VAL A 38 10.66 -13.14 -0.90
C VAL A 38 9.23 -13.16 -0.38
N GLN A 39 8.62 -11.98 -0.17
CA GLN A 39 7.25 -11.86 0.30
C GLN A 39 6.24 -12.40 -0.72
N LEU A 40 6.42 -12.10 -2.00
CA LEU A 40 5.59 -12.62 -3.08
C LEU A 40 5.71 -14.15 -3.19
N GLU A 41 6.94 -14.69 -3.13
CA GLU A 41 7.19 -16.14 -3.16
C GLU A 41 6.48 -16.84 -1.99
N LYS A 42 6.67 -16.35 -0.75
CA LYS A 42 6.04 -16.90 0.45
C LYS A 42 4.51 -16.78 0.42
N ALA A 43 3.99 -15.70 -0.17
CA ALA A 43 2.55 -15.51 -0.34
C ALA A 43 1.94 -16.40 -1.44
N GLY A 44 2.77 -17.08 -2.25
CA GLY A 44 2.35 -17.86 -3.40
C GLY A 44 1.75 -16.99 -4.50
N ILE A 45 2.33 -15.79 -4.72
CA ILE A 45 1.92 -14.85 -5.77
C ILE A 45 3.05 -14.77 -6.81
N PRO A 46 2.94 -15.48 -7.93
CA PRO A 46 3.95 -15.40 -8.98
C PRO A 46 3.91 -14.02 -9.65
N LEU A 47 5.07 -13.50 -9.99
CA LEU A 47 5.18 -12.21 -10.68
C LEU A 47 4.49 -12.21 -12.06
N THR A 48 4.26 -13.37 -12.65
CA THR A 48 3.50 -13.54 -13.88
C THR A 48 2.02 -13.19 -13.75
N ASP A 49 1.48 -13.23 -12.52
CA ASP A 49 0.08 -12.92 -12.23
C ASP A 49 -0.14 -11.44 -11.86
N ILE A 50 0.96 -10.67 -11.74
CA ILE A 50 0.90 -9.25 -11.37
C ILE A 50 0.97 -8.41 -12.66
N HIS A 51 -0.15 -7.86 -13.10
CA HIS A 51 -0.24 -7.02 -14.29
C HIS A 51 -0.40 -5.53 -13.98
N ALA A 52 -0.62 -5.19 -12.72
CA ALA A 52 -0.73 -3.80 -12.28
C ALA A 52 -0.10 -3.58 -10.90
N MET A 53 0.49 -2.39 -10.73
CA MET A 53 0.98 -1.89 -9.44
C MET A 53 0.52 -0.45 -9.27
N PHE A 54 0.08 -0.10 -8.06
CA PHE A 54 -0.18 1.27 -7.64
C PHE A 54 0.87 1.70 -6.62
N LEU A 55 1.52 2.83 -6.86
CA LEU A 55 2.47 3.45 -5.94
C LEU A 55 1.79 4.63 -5.25
N THR A 56 1.67 4.55 -3.94
CA THR A 56 1.08 5.61 -3.13
C THR A 56 1.97 6.85 -3.11
N HIS A 57 3.28 6.67 -2.95
CA HIS A 57 4.26 7.76 -2.91
C HIS A 57 5.71 7.26 -3.10
N ALA A 58 6.68 8.20 -3.02
CA ALA A 58 8.08 7.96 -3.38
C ALA A 58 9.02 7.71 -2.19
N HIS A 59 8.52 7.48 -0.97
CA HIS A 59 9.40 7.11 0.14
C HIS A 59 10.08 5.75 -0.08
N THR A 60 11.27 5.60 0.47
CA THR A 60 12.14 4.44 0.22
C THR A 60 11.53 3.12 0.63
N ASP A 61 10.72 3.11 1.68
CA ASP A 61 10.03 1.93 2.23
C ASP A 61 8.76 1.53 1.44
N HIS A 62 8.41 2.29 0.40
CA HIS A 62 7.31 2.00 -0.51
C HIS A 62 7.78 1.72 -1.94
N ILE A 63 8.75 2.51 -2.44
CA ILE A 63 9.12 2.49 -3.87
C ILE A 63 10.31 1.58 -4.20
N LEU A 64 11.26 1.34 -3.28
CA LEU A 64 12.50 0.63 -3.63
C LEU A 64 12.26 -0.83 -4.02
N GLY A 65 11.22 -1.47 -3.49
CA GLY A 65 10.81 -2.80 -3.93
C GLY A 65 10.28 -2.82 -5.37
N ALA A 66 9.65 -1.72 -5.83
CA ALA A 66 9.09 -1.63 -7.18
C ALA A 66 10.16 -1.79 -8.27
N ILE A 67 11.38 -1.33 -8.03
CA ILE A 67 12.50 -1.49 -8.96
C ILE A 67 12.80 -2.98 -9.19
N TRP A 68 12.70 -3.80 -8.14
CA TRP A 68 12.91 -5.24 -8.21
C TRP A 68 11.77 -5.94 -8.94
N VAL A 69 10.53 -5.52 -8.74
CA VAL A 69 9.37 -6.00 -9.48
C VAL A 69 9.54 -5.70 -10.98
N VAL A 70 9.84 -4.44 -11.35
CA VAL A 70 10.13 -4.03 -12.71
C VAL A 70 11.26 -4.87 -13.32
N ARG A 71 12.36 -5.04 -12.59
CA ARG A 71 13.51 -5.82 -13.05
C ARG A 71 13.13 -7.26 -13.39
N VAL A 72 12.46 -7.95 -12.49
CA VAL A 72 12.14 -9.38 -12.68
C VAL A 72 11.05 -9.56 -13.74
N ILE A 73 10.02 -8.73 -13.78
CA ILE A 73 9.01 -8.76 -14.84
C ILE A 73 9.65 -8.54 -16.22
N ALA A 74 10.55 -7.56 -16.35
CA ALA A 74 11.28 -7.35 -17.60
C ALA A 74 12.13 -8.56 -18.03
N GLN A 75 12.74 -9.26 -17.06
CA GLN A 75 13.47 -10.52 -17.34
C GLN A 75 12.53 -11.64 -17.78
N LEU A 76 11.37 -11.76 -17.16
CA LEU A 76 10.33 -12.73 -17.54
C LEU A 76 9.80 -12.45 -18.96
N MET A 77 9.58 -11.18 -19.30
CA MET A 77 9.20 -10.76 -20.66
C MET A 77 10.27 -11.12 -21.69
N GLN A 78 11.55 -10.92 -21.37
CA GLN A 78 12.66 -11.31 -22.26
C GLN A 78 12.76 -12.81 -22.46
N ALA A 79 12.41 -13.58 -21.45
CA ALA A 79 12.40 -15.04 -21.50
C ALA A 79 11.12 -15.62 -22.14
N GLY A 80 10.18 -14.78 -22.59
CA GLY A 80 8.87 -15.21 -23.10
C GLY A 80 7.99 -15.90 -22.07
N LYS A 81 8.19 -15.58 -20.77
CA LYS A 81 7.47 -16.18 -19.62
C LYS A 81 6.48 -15.20 -18.99
N TYR A 82 6.32 -14.01 -19.50
CA TYR A 82 5.34 -13.01 -19.04
C TYR A 82 4.49 -12.60 -20.24
N GLU A 83 3.18 -12.75 -20.12
CA GLU A 83 2.21 -12.39 -21.14
C GLU A 83 1.58 -11.04 -20.83
N GLY A 84 1.34 -10.24 -21.87
CA GLY A 84 0.71 -8.92 -21.74
C GLY A 84 1.64 -7.82 -21.27
N THR A 85 1.06 -6.77 -20.71
CA THR A 85 1.73 -5.56 -20.27
C THR A 85 1.67 -5.43 -18.74
N PHE A 86 2.75 -4.95 -18.14
CA PHE A 86 2.79 -4.57 -16.74
C PHE A 86 2.59 -3.06 -16.62
N HIS A 87 1.55 -2.64 -15.90
CA HIS A 87 1.17 -1.26 -15.71
C HIS A 87 1.51 -0.78 -14.31
N VAL A 88 2.24 0.33 -14.19
CA VAL A 88 2.53 0.99 -12.92
C VAL A 88 1.85 2.35 -12.88
N TYR A 89 1.03 2.56 -11.88
CA TYR A 89 0.28 3.79 -11.66
C TYR A 89 0.80 4.51 -10.42
N GLY A 90 0.88 5.82 -10.47
CA GLY A 90 1.26 6.66 -9.33
C GLY A 90 1.18 8.13 -9.71
N HIS A 91 1.25 9.02 -8.72
CA HIS A 91 1.34 10.45 -9.02
C HIS A 91 2.68 10.79 -9.71
N ASP A 92 2.77 11.99 -10.28
CA ASP A 92 3.90 12.45 -11.09
C ASP A 92 5.28 12.18 -10.45
N LYS A 93 5.48 12.56 -9.19
CA LYS A 93 6.76 12.36 -8.51
C LYS A 93 7.09 10.88 -8.30
N ALA A 94 6.12 10.04 -7.90
CA ALA A 94 6.37 8.61 -7.71
C ALA A 94 6.78 7.93 -9.02
N ILE A 95 6.12 8.24 -10.12
CA ILE A 95 6.44 7.71 -11.45
C ILE A 95 7.80 8.23 -11.93
N GLN A 96 8.08 9.51 -11.74
CA GLN A 96 9.36 10.12 -12.11
C GLN A 96 10.55 9.49 -11.37
N VAL A 97 10.40 9.29 -10.05
CA VAL A 97 11.43 8.66 -9.21
C VAL A 97 11.66 7.22 -9.63
N LEU A 98 10.59 6.44 -9.86
CA LEU A 98 10.71 5.06 -10.32
C LEU A 98 11.43 4.97 -11.67
N ASP A 99 10.99 5.77 -12.67
CA ASP A 99 11.61 5.80 -14.00
C ASP A 99 13.09 6.16 -13.91
N TRP A 100 13.41 7.21 -13.14
CA TRP A 100 14.79 7.68 -12.96
C TRP A 100 15.67 6.60 -12.34
N ILE A 101 15.25 5.99 -11.22
CA ILE A 101 16.05 4.96 -10.55
C ILE A 101 16.22 3.74 -11.46
N CYS A 102 15.16 3.30 -12.15
CA CYS A 102 15.25 2.19 -13.11
C CYS A 102 16.29 2.47 -14.20
N ARG A 103 16.27 3.66 -14.80
CA ARG A 103 17.23 4.04 -15.86
C ARG A 103 18.66 4.15 -15.37
N MET A 104 18.85 4.60 -14.13
CA MET A 104 20.19 4.79 -13.58
C MET A 104 20.83 3.51 -13.02
N THR A 105 20.02 2.52 -12.63
CA THR A 105 20.49 1.34 -11.90
C THR A 105 20.30 0.02 -12.64
N LEU A 106 19.37 -0.06 -13.58
CA LEU A 106 19.08 -1.31 -14.28
C LEU A 106 19.87 -1.43 -15.60
N PRO A 107 20.22 -2.67 -16.02
CA PRO A 107 20.88 -2.90 -17.32
C PRO A 107 20.03 -2.38 -18.50
N ALA A 108 20.69 -1.88 -19.54
CA ALA A 108 20.03 -1.30 -20.72
C ALA A 108 18.94 -2.19 -21.34
N LYS A 109 19.15 -3.51 -21.34
CA LYS A 109 18.15 -4.48 -21.83
C LYS A 109 16.86 -4.50 -21.02
N ILE A 110 16.94 -4.23 -19.70
CA ILE A 110 15.77 -4.11 -18.83
C ILE A 110 15.08 -2.76 -19.07
N VAL A 111 15.86 -1.67 -19.07
CA VAL A 111 15.38 -0.31 -19.32
C VAL A 111 14.65 -0.22 -20.65
N ALA A 112 15.09 -0.97 -21.67
CA ALA A 112 14.42 -1.02 -23.00
C ALA A 112 12.97 -1.57 -22.95
N ARG A 113 12.53 -2.14 -21.83
CA ARG A 113 11.14 -2.58 -21.64
C ARG A 113 10.22 -1.45 -21.12
N LEU A 114 10.77 -0.39 -20.56
CA LEU A 114 9.99 0.80 -20.18
C LEU A 114 9.44 1.47 -21.44
N GLY A 115 8.11 1.61 -21.51
CA GLY A 115 7.38 2.04 -22.70
C GLY A 115 7.24 0.94 -23.78
N LYS A 116 7.64 -0.31 -23.51
CA LYS A 116 7.53 -1.47 -24.40
C LYS A 116 7.19 -2.74 -23.63
N GLY A 117 6.03 -2.75 -23.01
CA GLY A 117 5.54 -3.85 -22.16
C GLY A 117 5.54 -3.55 -20.68
N ILE A 118 6.32 -2.57 -20.21
CA ILE A 118 6.19 -2.00 -18.87
C ILE A 118 5.81 -0.53 -19.06
N GLU A 119 4.57 -0.19 -18.69
CA GLU A 119 4.00 1.13 -18.91
C GLU A 119 3.85 1.87 -17.57
N LEU A 120 4.44 3.07 -17.52
CA LEU A 120 4.38 3.95 -16.35
C LEU A 120 3.30 5.02 -16.58
N HIS A 121 2.31 5.07 -15.71
CA HIS A 121 1.15 5.96 -15.84
C HIS A 121 1.12 6.98 -14.71
N THR A 122 1.20 8.25 -15.07
CA THR A 122 0.94 9.33 -14.12
C THR A 122 -0.55 9.51 -13.96
N VAL A 123 -1.03 9.40 -12.72
CA VAL A 123 -2.43 9.68 -12.36
C VAL A 123 -2.53 11.02 -11.65
N THR A 124 -3.71 11.63 -11.73
CA THR A 124 -4.02 12.92 -11.10
C THR A 124 -5.14 12.76 -10.08
N ASP A 125 -5.27 13.74 -9.18
CA ASP A 125 -6.33 13.76 -8.18
C ASP A 125 -7.72 13.57 -8.80
N GLY A 126 -8.53 12.70 -8.21
CA GLY A 126 -9.87 12.34 -8.68
C GLY A 126 -9.91 11.41 -9.91
N MET A 127 -8.77 11.08 -10.53
CA MET A 127 -8.72 10.25 -11.74
C MET A 127 -9.22 8.83 -11.47
N CYS A 128 -10.09 8.33 -12.38
CA CYS A 128 -10.55 6.95 -12.41
C CYS A 128 -9.80 6.15 -13.49
N PHE A 129 -9.40 4.92 -13.16
CA PHE A 129 -8.69 4.03 -14.09
C PHE A 129 -8.83 2.56 -13.67
N GLU A 130 -8.60 1.64 -14.61
CA GLU A 130 -8.59 0.20 -14.35
C GLU A 130 -7.17 -0.28 -14.07
N ALA A 131 -6.98 -1.02 -12.97
CA ALA A 131 -5.70 -1.59 -12.58
C ALA A 131 -5.87 -2.96 -11.93
N GLY A 132 -5.22 -4.00 -12.48
CA GLY A 132 -5.25 -5.34 -11.90
C GLY A 132 -6.66 -5.91 -11.72
N GLY A 133 -7.61 -5.49 -12.56
CA GLY A 133 -9.01 -5.90 -12.52
C GLY A 133 -9.89 -5.19 -11.51
N PHE A 134 -9.39 -4.09 -10.94
CA PHE A 134 -10.13 -3.21 -10.05
C PHE A 134 -10.29 -1.83 -10.70
N SER A 135 -11.48 -1.25 -10.59
CA SER A 135 -11.73 0.15 -10.95
C SER A 135 -11.30 1.03 -9.78
N LEU A 136 -10.22 1.79 -9.93
CA LEU A 136 -9.69 2.66 -8.91
C LEU A 136 -10.06 4.11 -9.18
N GLN A 137 -10.39 4.85 -8.14
CA GLN A 137 -10.36 6.30 -8.15
C GLN A 137 -9.31 6.76 -7.14
N CYS A 138 -8.22 7.36 -7.63
CA CYS A 138 -7.19 7.91 -6.77
C CYS A 138 -7.54 9.32 -6.31
N PHE A 139 -6.98 9.72 -5.17
CA PHE A 139 -7.12 11.07 -4.60
C PHE A 139 -5.85 11.47 -3.87
N ASP A 140 -5.58 12.78 -3.86
CA ASP A 140 -4.48 13.35 -3.10
C ASP A 140 -4.86 13.36 -1.61
N ILE A 141 -4.05 12.72 -0.77
CA ILE A 141 -4.31 12.70 0.68
C ILE A 141 -3.95 14.02 1.36
N ALA A 142 -3.46 15.01 0.62
CA ALA A 142 -3.04 16.32 1.10
C ALA A 142 -1.92 16.23 2.17
N SER A 143 -0.96 15.34 1.95
CA SER A 143 0.19 15.15 2.81
C SER A 143 1.03 16.43 2.92
N THR A 144 1.55 16.70 4.12
CA THR A 144 2.43 17.83 4.40
C THR A 144 3.92 17.49 4.30
N LYS A 145 4.27 16.20 4.20
CA LYS A 145 5.67 15.71 4.08
C LYS A 145 6.06 15.47 2.63
N GLU A 146 5.32 14.59 1.99
CA GLU A 146 5.59 14.06 0.68
C GLU A 146 4.26 13.87 -0.05
N LYS A 147 4.16 14.27 -1.31
CA LYS A 147 2.97 14.03 -2.12
C LYS A 147 2.60 12.54 -2.07
N GLN A 148 1.38 12.26 -1.65
CA GLN A 148 0.85 10.90 -1.55
C GLN A 148 -0.56 10.83 -2.14
N TYR A 149 -0.85 9.70 -2.76
CA TYR A 149 -2.19 9.39 -3.24
C TYR A 149 -2.74 8.15 -2.55
N GLY A 150 -3.95 8.30 -2.04
CA GLY A 150 -4.82 7.19 -1.68
C GLY A 150 -5.65 6.73 -2.88
N PHE A 151 -6.45 5.71 -2.68
CA PHE A 151 -7.45 5.30 -3.66
C PHE A 151 -8.68 4.71 -3.00
N ARG A 152 -9.80 4.78 -3.71
CA ARG A 152 -11.00 4.00 -3.40
C ARG A 152 -11.34 3.05 -4.55
N THR A 153 -11.97 1.92 -4.22
CA THR A 153 -12.47 0.95 -5.19
C THR A 153 -13.74 0.27 -4.67
N THR A 154 -14.53 -0.24 -5.59
CA THR A 154 -15.64 -1.14 -5.25
C THR A 154 -15.20 -2.57 -5.52
N LEU A 155 -15.27 -3.40 -4.48
CA LEU A 155 -14.93 -4.81 -4.56
C LEU A 155 -16.00 -5.60 -5.33
N PRO A 156 -15.69 -6.81 -5.85
CA PRO A 156 -16.67 -7.62 -6.60
C PRO A 156 -17.96 -7.96 -5.85
N ASN A 157 -17.89 -7.97 -4.52
CA ASN A 157 -19.08 -8.18 -3.66
C ASN A 157 -19.88 -6.89 -3.39
N GLY A 158 -19.54 -5.78 -4.06
CA GLY A 158 -20.22 -4.49 -3.93
C GLY A 158 -19.73 -3.63 -2.74
N LYS A 159 -18.84 -4.14 -1.88
CA LYS A 159 -18.30 -3.36 -0.76
C LYS A 159 -17.30 -2.32 -1.23
N LYS A 160 -17.28 -1.18 -0.57
CA LYS A 160 -16.34 -0.09 -0.83
C LYS A 160 -15.08 -0.25 0.02
N LEU A 161 -13.92 -0.11 -0.60
CA LEU A 161 -12.61 -0.13 0.06
C LEU A 161 -11.89 1.19 -0.23
N VAL A 162 -11.31 1.77 0.82
CA VAL A 162 -10.44 2.95 0.74
C VAL A 162 -9.09 2.64 1.37
N CYS A 163 -8.01 3.04 0.69
CA CYS A 163 -6.64 3.01 1.18
C CYS A 163 -6.12 4.45 1.30
N LEU A 164 -5.69 4.85 2.50
CA LEU A 164 -5.21 6.20 2.79
C LEU A 164 -3.69 6.37 2.64
N GLY A 165 -2.94 5.28 2.33
CA GLY A 165 -1.48 5.38 2.36
C GLY A 165 -0.92 5.33 3.79
N ASP A 166 0.16 6.08 4.08
CA ASP A 166 0.89 6.02 5.36
C ASP A 166 0.91 7.34 6.14
N GLU A 167 -0.08 8.19 5.92
CA GLU A 167 -0.29 9.43 6.68
C GLU A 167 -1.69 9.49 7.30
N PRO A 168 -1.85 10.33 8.34
CA PRO A 168 -3.15 10.60 8.92
C PRO A 168 -4.15 11.14 7.91
N TYR A 169 -5.40 10.81 8.13
CA TYR A 169 -6.52 11.33 7.35
C TYR A 169 -6.58 12.86 7.33
N ASN A 170 -6.99 13.41 6.18
CA ASN A 170 -7.28 14.82 6.00
C ASN A 170 -8.77 15.01 5.64
N GLU A 171 -9.43 16.00 6.26
CA GLU A 171 -10.85 16.31 6.03
C GLU A 171 -11.20 16.60 4.56
N LEU A 172 -10.26 17.06 3.74
CA LEU A 172 -10.44 17.23 2.30
C LEU A 172 -10.83 15.93 1.59
N ASN A 173 -10.56 14.78 2.21
CA ASN A 173 -10.85 13.46 1.68
C ASN A 173 -12.15 12.84 2.20
N HIS A 174 -12.98 13.63 2.94
CA HIS A 174 -14.21 13.12 3.54
C HIS A 174 -15.11 12.37 2.54
N ASP A 175 -15.34 12.93 1.36
CA ASP A 175 -16.24 12.37 0.34
C ASP A 175 -15.71 11.06 -0.28
N TYR A 176 -14.42 10.78 -0.14
CA TYR A 176 -13.84 9.50 -0.57
C TYR A 176 -13.96 8.42 0.49
N VAL A 177 -13.94 8.79 1.77
CA VAL A 177 -13.74 7.86 2.90
C VAL A 177 -15.02 7.58 3.69
N ALA A 178 -15.89 8.58 3.89
CA ALA A 178 -17.07 8.45 4.74
C ALA A 178 -18.00 7.31 4.30
N GLY A 179 -18.47 6.52 5.26
CA GLY A 179 -19.39 5.40 5.02
C GLY A 179 -18.80 4.24 4.23
N THR A 180 -17.46 4.11 4.18
CA THR A 180 -16.80 3.00 3.48
C THR A 180 -16.94 1.69 4.26
N ASP A 181 -16.98 0.54 3.54
CA ASP A 181 -17.03 -0.76 4.19
C ASP A 181 -15.66 -1.18 4.75
N TRP A 182 -14.57 -0.81 4.06
CA TRP A 182 -13.20 -1.10 4.45
C TRP A 182 -12.32 0.15 4.39
N LEU A 183 -11.74 0.52 5.51
CA LEU A 183 -10.72 1.55 5.61
C LEU A 183 -9.38 0.91 5.93
N LEU A 184 -8.41 1.09 5.04
CA LEU A 184 -7.02 0.71 5.21
C LEU A 184 -6.24 1.97 5.54
N CYS A 185 -5.71 2.08 6.76
CA CYS A 185 -4.94 3.24 7.19
C CYS A 185 -3.78 2.86 8.10
N GLU A 186 -2.85 3.79 8.24
CA GLU A 186 -1.69 3.62 9.08
C GLU A 186 -2.05 3.70 10.58
N ALA A 187 -1.24 3.03 11.41
CA ALA A 187 -1.22 3.18 12.85
C ALA A 187 0.21 2.95 13.35
N PHE A 188 1.00 4.00 13.38
CA PHE A 188 2.44 3.93 13.62
C PHE A 188 2.82 3.22 14.91
N CYS A 189 2.10 3.53 16.01
CA CYS A 189 2.29 2.91 17.32
C CYS A 189 0.99 2.97 18.14
N LEU A 190 1.03 2.40 19.34
CA LEU A 190 0.00 2.60 20.34
C LEU A 190 0.05 4.03 20.90
N TYR A 191 -1.09 4.57 21.29
CA TYR A 191 -1.18 5.87 21.96
C TYR A 191 -0.39 5.91 23.26
N ASP A 192 -0.40 4.81 24.03
CA ASP A 192 0.39 4.70 25.25
C ASP A 192 1.90 4.75 24.99
N ASP A 193 2.35 4.33 23.82
CA ASP A 193 3.76 4.36 23.40
C ASP A 193 4.15 5.64 22.63
N ARG A 194 3.24 6.63 22.49
CA ARG A 194 3.46 7.85 21.67
C ARG A 194 4.66 8.69 22.10
N GLU A 195 4.96 8.73 23.39
CA GLU A 195 6.12 9.47 23.90
C GLU A 195 7.45 8.84 23.46
N ARG A 196 7.45 7.53 23.28
CA ARG A 196 8.62 6.76 22.82
C ARG A 196 8.82 6.87 21.32
N PHE A 197 7.75 6.72 20.54
CA PHE A 197 7.82 6.61 19.09
C PHE A 197 7.60 7.95 18.38
N LYS A 198 7.03 8.95 19.07
CA LYS A 198 6.79 10.30 18.56
C LYS A 198 6.03 10.31 17.22
N PRO A 199 4.85 9.64 17.10
CA PRO A 199 4.13 9.55 15.84
C PRO A 199 3.76 10.92 15.31
N TYR A 200 3.26 11.83 16.14
CA TYR A 200 2.78 13.14 15.70
C TYR A 200 3.90 14.04 15.16
N GLU A 201 5.11 13.95 15.74
CA GLU A 201 6.29 14.67 15.23
C GLU A 201 6.72 14.15 13.84
N LYS A 202 6.33 12.92 13.52
CA LYS A 202 6.60 12.25 12.24
C LYS A 202 5.42 12.29 11.28
N HIS A 203 4.36 13.02 11.63
CA HIS A 203 3.11 13.08 10.88
C HIS A 203 2.46 11.70 10.68
N HIS A 204 2.36 10.94 11.76
CA HIS A 204 1.66 9.66 11.83
C HIS A 204 0.62 9.67 12.94
N SER A 205 -0.26 8.68 12.95
CA SER A 205 -1.29 8.47 13.95
C SER A 205 -1.01 7.25 14.85
N THR A 206 -1.83 7.09 15.87
CA THR A 206 -1.82 5.92 16.76
C THR A 206 -2.99 5.00 16.43
N ALA A 207 -2.99 3.79 16.98
CA ALA A 207 -4.12 2.87 16.86
C ALA A 207 -5.42 3.47 17.42
N LEU A 208 -5.32 4.26 18.51
CA LEU A 208 -6.46 4.99 19.09
C LEU A 208 -7.01 6.05 18.12
N ASP A 209 -6.14 6.82 17.50
CA ASP A 209 -6.53 7.85 16.52
C ASP A 209 -7.21 7.22 15.30
N ALA A 210 -6.69 6.10 14.81
CA ALA A 210 -7.30 5.35 13.72
C ALA A 210 -8.69 4.82 14.08
N GLY A 211 -8.87 4.37 15.33
CA GLY A 211 -10.20 3.98 15.87
C GLY A 211 -11.18 5.15 15.90
N ARG A 212 -10.76 6.31 16.39
CA ARG A 212 -11.57 7.54 16.40
C ARG A 212 -11.98 7.95 14.99
N LEU A 213 -11.03 7.93 14.08
CA LEU A 213 -11.27 8.23 12.67
C LEU A 213 -12.33 7.30 12.08
N ALA A 214 -12.15 5.99 12.23
CA ALA A 214 -13.08 4.99 11.68
C ALA A 214 -14.51 5.17 12.25
N SER A 215 -14.61 5.52 13.53
CA SER A 215 -15.90 5.84 14.18
C SER A 215 -16.54 7.09 13.64
N SER A 216 -15.77 8.18 13.49
CA SER A 216 -16.28 9.47 13.00
C SER A 216 -16.74 9.42 11.53
N LEU A 217 -16.16 8.52 10.73
CA LEU A 217 -16.45 8.36 9.30
C LEU A 217 -17.45 7.22 9.00
N ASP A 218 -18.08 6.63 10.01
CA ASP A 218 -19.04 5.52 9.88
C ASP A 218 -18.46 4.33 9.06
N VAL A 219 -17.22 3.97 9.33
CA VAL A 219 -16.53 2.83 8.70
C VAL A 219 -17.03 1.52 9.32
N LYS A 220 -17.06 0.43 8.56
CA LYS A 220 -17.47 -0.89 9.11
C LYS A 220 -16.28 -1.75 9.52
N ASN A 221 -15.21 -1.76 8.71
CA ASN A 221 -14.02 -2.57 8.94
C ASN A 221 -12.77 -1.68 8.82
N LEU A 222 -11.98 -1.65 9.88
CA LEU A 222 -10.72 -0.92 9.99
C LEU A 222 -9.55 -1.89 9.88
N LEU A 223 -8.65 -1.70 8.91
CA LEU A 223 -7.42 -2.47 8.77
C LEU A 223 -6.22 -1.56 9.00
N LEU A 224 -5.41 -1.89 10.00
CA LEU A 224 -4.24 -1.13 10.44
C LEU A 224 -2.96 -1.73 9.89
N TYR A 225 -2.08 -0.87 9.40
CA TYR A 225 -0.75 -1.23 8.94
C TYR A 225 0.26 -0.10 9.26
N HIS A 226 1.48 -0.16 8.69
CA HIS A 226 2.56 0.81 8.86
C HIS A 226 2.98 1.00 10.32
N THR A 227 3.06 -0.12 11.02
CA THR A 227 3.31 -0.14 12.46
C THR A 227 4.80 -0.20 12.79
N GLU A 228 5.16 0.12 14.03
CA GLU A 228 6.47 -0.21 14.59
C GLU A 228 6.65 -1.74 14.77
N ASP A 229 7.89 -2.21 14.96
CA ASP A 229 8.23 -3.63 15.05
C ASP A 229 8.72 -4.11 16.43
N LYS A 230 8.69 -3.25 17.44
CA LYS A 230 9.21 -3.60 18.79
C LYS A 230 8.20 -4.43 19.59
N THR A 231 6.91 -4.28 19.26
CA THR A 231 5.80 -4.95 19.95
C THR A 231 5.10 -6.02 19.11
N LEU A 232 5.73 -6.55 18.06
CA LEU A 232 5.12 -7.50 17.11
C LEU A 232 4.39 -8.67 17.78
N ALA A 233 4.98 -9.26 18.85
CA ALA A 233 4.40 -10.42 19.54
C ALA A 233 3.02 -10.15 20.17
N THR A 234 2.74 -8.89 20.52
CA THR A 234 1.49 -8.46 21.17
C THR A 234 0.73 -7.44 20.32
N ARG A 235 1.26 -7.07 19.16
CA ARG A 235 0.74 -6.01 18.29
C ARG A 235 -0.74 -6.21 17.97
N LYS A 236 -1.09 -7.37 17.45
CA LYS A 236 -2.46 -7.68 17.04
C LYS A 236 -3.46 -7.48 18.19
N GLU A 237 -3.17 -8.01 19.34
CA GLU A 237 -4.02 -7.89 20.52
C GLU A 237 -4.11 -6.44 21.02
N ARG A 238 -2.96 -5.79 21.22
CA ARG A 238 -2.89 -4.45 21.82
C ARG A 238 -3.47 -3.38 20.91
N TYR A 239 -3.12 -3.39 19.61
CA TYR A 239 -3.66 -2.40 18.65
C TYR A 239 -5.16 -2.59 18.44
N THR A 240 -5.63 -3.84 18.39
CA THR A 240 -7.07 -4.12 18.34
C THR A 240 -7.80 -3.61 19.58
N ALA A 241 -7.26 -3.86 20.76
CA ALA A 241 -7.85 -3.42 22.03
C ALA A 241 -7.88 -1.88 22.12
N GLU A 242 -6.82 -1.20 21.68
CA GLU A 242 -6.74 0.25 21.71
C GLU A 242 -7.70 0.90 20.70
N ALA A 243 -7.72 0.46 19.45
CA ALA A 243 -8.65 0.98 18.45
C ALA A 243 -10.12 0.78 18.85
N ARG A 244 -10.44 -0.34 19.50
CA ARG A 244 -11.78 -0.65 20.01
C ARG A 244 -12.25 0.21 21.17
N GLN A 245 -11.40 1.00 21.79
CA GLN A 245 -11.84 1.99 22.79
C GLN A 245 -12.74 3.06 22.15
N GLU A 246 -12.53 3.35 20.86
CA GLU A 246 -13.23 4.42 20.15
C GLU A 246 -14.05 3.89 18.95
N PHE A 247 -13.87 2.64 18.54
CA PHE A 247 -14.50 2.06 17.36
C PHE A 247 -15.19 0.73 17.66
N SER A 248 -16.48 0.67 17.40
CA SER A 248 -17.31 -0.51 17.63
C SER A 248 -17.34 -1.52 16.48
N GLY A 249 -16.81 -1.15 15.30
CA GLY A 249 -16.74 -2.01 14.14
C GLY A 249 -15.63 -3.06 14.22
N ASN A 250 -15.35 -3.72 13.10
CA ASN A 250 -14.32 -4.75 13.06
C ASN A 250 -12.93 -4.13 12.89
N VAL A 251 -11.97 -4.53 13.72
CA VAL A 251 -10.58 -4.11 13.67
C VAL A 251 -9.69 -5.28 13.24
N TYR A 252 -8.87 -5.05 12.21
CA TYR A 252 -7.90 -5.99 11.67
C TYR A 252 -6.49 -5.42 11.80
N VAL A 253 -5.60 -6.17 12.42
CA VAL A 253 -4.17 -5.83 12.56
C VAL A 253 -3.37 -7.01 12.02
N PRO A 254 -3.16 -7.08 10.71
CA PRO A 254 -2.53 -8.24 10.09
C PRO A 254 -1.04 -8.35 10.42
N ASP A 255 -0.56 -9.58 10.41
CA ASP A 255 0.86 -9.88 10.30
C ASP A 255 1.30 -9.92 8.83
N ASP A 256 2.62 -9.89 8.59
CA ASP A 256 3.15 -10.12 7.26
C ASP A 256 2.65 -11.45 6.71
N LEU A 257 2.30 -11.47 5.43
CA LEU A 257 1.75 -12.62 4.69
C LEU A 257 0.34 -13.05 5.11
N GLU A 258 -0.30 -12.35 6.05
CA GLU A 258 -1.67 -12.67 6.44
C GLU A 258 -2.67 -12.31 5.32
N LYS A 259 -3.60 -13.24 5.10
CA LYS A 259 -4.69 -13.07 4.13
C LYS A 259 -5.95 -12.61 4.85
N ILE A 260 -6.51 -11.51 4.40
CA ILE A 260 -7.79 -10.96 4.87
C ILE A 260 -8.82 -11.14 3.76
N ILE A 261 -9.97 -11.67 4.11
CA ILE A 261 -11.10 -11.78 3.19
C ILE A 261 -11.97 -10.53 3.34
N LEU A 262 -12.14 -9.81 2.25
CA LEU A 262 -12.82 -8.51 2.22
C LEU A 262 -14.33 -8.64 1.93
#